data_45233fcf9215a34bcc7b93f044884400
#
_entry.id   45233fcf9215a34bcc7b93f044884400
#
_cell.length_a   1.000
_cell.length_b   1.000
_cell.length_c   1.000
_cell.angle_alpha   90.00
_cell.angle_beta   90.00
_cell.angle_gamma   90.00
#
_symmetry.space_group_name_H-M   'P 1'
#
loop_
_entity.id
_entity.type
_entity.pdbx_description
1 polymer ?
#
loop_
_entity_poly.entity_id
_entity_poly.type
_entity_poly.pdbx_seq_one_letter_code
_entity_poly.pdbx_strand_id
1 'polypeptide(L)'
;MFVAGQVTIAGEVSVYESSEHGRRHFCPKCGTGLFYTSEAVFPGKIDVQSATLDNPDAFPLGAQIQTADRIGWMAGLADLPEFPRYPGME
;
A
#
# COMPACT_ATOMS: atom_id res chain seq x y z
N MET A 1 1.46 -5.97 6.32
CA MET A 1 0.49 -7.06 6.06
C MET A 1 -0.07 -7.56 7.38
N PHE A 2 -1.36 -7.79 7.42
CA PHE A 2 -2.07 -8.18 8.65
C PHE A 2 -2.81 -9.49 8.44
N VAL A 3 -3.13 -10.17 9.54
CA VAL A 3 -4.03 -11.33 9.50
C VAL A 3 -5.45 -10.80 9.29
N ALA A 4 -6.14 -11.26 8.24
CA ALA A 4 -7.44 -10.74 7.85
C ALA A 4 -8.49 -10.81 8.99
N GLY A 5 -8.46 -11.87 9.79
CA GLY A 5 -9.37 -12.02 10.91
C GLY A 5 -9.20 -11.00 12.03
N GLN A 6 -8.08 -10.26 12.03
CA GLN A 6 -7.79 -9.21 13.02
C GLN A 6 -8.10 -7.81 12.50
N VAL A 7 -8.60 -7.70 11.27
CA VAL A 7 -8.93 -6.42 10.63
C VAL A 7 -10.43 -6.33 10.44
N THR A 8 -11.03 -5.26 10.95
CA THR A 8 -12.45 -4.98 10.75
C THR A 8 -12.60 -3.93 9.66
N ILE A 9 -13.44 -4.24 8.67
CA ILE A 9 -13.72 -3.32 7.56
C ILE A 9 -15.14 -2.81 7.71
N ALA A 10 -15.29 -1.48 7.71
CA ALA A 10 -16.60 -0.83 7.78
C ALA A 10 -16.74 0.16 6.64
N GLY A 11 -17.96 0.31 6.12
CA GLY A 11 -18.25 1.19 5.00
C GLY A 11 -18.11 0.49 3.65
N GLU A 12 -18.29 1.25 2.57
CA GLU A 12 -18.25 0.74 1.21
C GLU A 12 -16.82 0.69 0.68
N VAL A 13 -16.49 -0.41 0.02
CA VAL A 13 -15.21 -0.63 -0.64
C VAL A 13 -15.50 -1.23 -2.01
N SER A 14 -14.89 -0.67 -3.04
CA SER A 14 -14.95 -1.25 -4.38
C SER A 14 -13.78 -2.20 -4.58
N VAL A 15 -13.97 -3.23 -5.39
CA VAL A 15 -12.99 -4.27 -5.64
C VAL A 15 -12.69 -4.33 -7.13
N TYR A 16 -11.41 -4.37 -7.48
CA TYR A 16 -10.94 -4.55 -8.85
C TYR A 16 -10.09 -5.82 -8.93
N GLU A 17 -10.43 -6.70 -9.85
CA GLU A 17 -9.63 -7.89 -10.13
C GLU A 17 -8.40 -7.48 -10.93
N SER A 18 -7.33 -7.10 -10.23
CA SER A 18 -6.12 -6.56 -10.85
C SER A 18 -5.30 -7.62 -11.59
N SER A 19 -5.47 -8.89 -11.21
CA SER A 19 -4.87 -10.04 -11.87
C SER A 19 -5.72 -11.28 -11.58
N GLU A 20 -5.31 -12.43 -12.09
CA GLU A 20 -6.03 -13.68 -11.85
C GLU A 20 -6.26 -13.94 -10.35
N HIS A 21 -5.25 -13.66 -9.53
CA HIS A 21 -5.30 -13.96 -8.09
C HIS A 21 -5.33 -12.71 -7.20
N GLY A 22 -5.13 -11.54 -7.78
CA GLY A 22 -5.07 -10.28 -7.02
C GLY A 22 -6.39 -9.54 -6.99
N ARG A 23 -6.67 -8.94 -5.84
CA ARG A 23 -7.87 -8.10 -5.65
C ARG A 23 -7.45 -6.81 -4.99
N ARG A 24 -7.65 -5.69 -5.69
CA ARG A 24 -7.39 -4.35 -5.16
C ARG A 24 -8.69 -3.78 -4.64
N HIS A 25 -8.63 -3.29 -3.41
CA HIS A 25 -9.78 -2.71 -2.72
C HIS A 25 -9.54 -1.22 -2.56
N PHE A 26 -10.50 -0.42 -2.99
CA PHE A 26 -10.32 1.04 -3.04
C PHE A 26 -11.61 1.77 -2.67
N CYS A 27 -11.47 3.05 -2.31
CA CYS A 27 -12.61 3.89 -1.96
C CYS A 27 -13.42 4.22 -3.22
N PRO A 28 -14.73 3.89 -3.26
CA PRO A 28 -15.55 4.18 -4.43
C PRO A 28 -15.81 5.67 -4.67
N LYS A 29 -15.56 6.51 -3.66
CA LYS A 29 -15.80 7.95 -3.77
C LYS A 29 -14.60 8.70 -4.32
N CYS A 30 -13.39 8.37 -3.87
CA CYS A 30 -12.19 9.11 -4.24
C CYS A 30 -11.12 8.28 -4.94
N GLY A 31 -11.30 6.96 -5.05
CA GLY A 31 -10.37 6.08 -5.73
C GLY A 31 -9.13 5.70 -4.92
N THR A 32 -9.00 6.18 -3.67
CA THR A 32 -7.84 5.84 -2.83
C THR A 32 -7.72 4.34 -2.67
N GLY A 33 -6.53 3.79 -2.98
CA GLY A 33 -6.23 2.39 -2.72
C GLY A 33 -6.17 2.14 -1.22
N LEU A 34 -6.87 1.13 -0.74
CA LEU A 34 -6.99 0.85 0.68
C LEU A 34 -6.24 -0.41 1.07
N PHE A 35 -6.52 -1.53 0.40
CA PHE A 35 -5.82 -2.77 0.69
C PHE A 35 -5.86 -3.72 -0.48
N TYR A 36 -5.04 -4.77 -0.40
CA TYR A 36 -4.89 -5.78 -1.43
C TYR A 36 -4.99 -7.16 -0.80
N THR A 37 -5.65 -8.07 -1.50
CA THR A 37 -5.76 -9.47 -1.07
C THR A 37 -5.41 -10.41 -2.20
N SER A 38 -4.88 -11.58 -1.86
CA SER A 38 -4.63 -12.66 -2.80
C SER A 38 -4.64 -14.00 -2.06
N GLU A 39 -5.74 -14.69 -2.12
CA GLU A 39 -5.86 -15.98 -1.43
C GLU A 39 -4.88 -17.03 -1.95
N ALA A 40 -4.47 -16.92 -3.22
CA ALA A 40 -3.52 -17.86 -3.81
C ALA A 40 -2.08 -17.63 -3.33
N VAL A 41 -1.69 -16.35 -3.11
CA VAL A 41 -0.30 -16.00 -2.76
C VAL A 41 -0.11 -15.89 -1.26
N PHE A 42 -1.03 -15.23 -0.55
CA PHE A 42 -0.96 -15.09 0.90
C PHE A 42 -2.36 -15.24 1.52
N PRO A 43 -2.82 -16.49 1.62
CA PRO A 43 -4.17 -16.77 2.12
C PRO A 43 -4.37 -16.29 3.56
N GLY A 44 -5.54 -15.73 3.84
CA GLY A 44 -5.89 -15.24 5.17
C GLY A 44 -5.18 -13.96 5.58
N LYS A 45 -4.51 -13.27 4.65
CA LYS A 45 -3.79 -12.02 4.92
C LYS A 45 -4.44 -10.86 4.16
N ILE A 46 -4.19 -9.67 4.66
CA ILE A 46 -4.64 -8.43 4.05
C ILE A 46 -3.46 -7.44 4.04
N ASP A 47 -3.18 -6.86 2.88
CA ASP A 47 -2.07 -5.93 2.68
C ASP A 47 -2.61 -4.51 2.64
N VAL A 48 -2.54 -3.82 3.78
CA VAL A 48 -3.11 -2.48 3.95
C VAL A 48 -2.10 -1.43 3.48
N GLN A 49 -2.60 -0.43 2.74
CA GLN A 49 -1.76 0.68 2.28
C GLN A 49 -1.27 1.50 3.47
N SER A 50 0.04 1.65 3.60
CA SER A 50 0.67 2.30 4.76
C SER A 50 0.17 3.72 5.00
N ALA A 51 -0.05 4.48 3.93
CA ALA A 51 -0.48 5.87 4.03
C ALA A 51 -1.92 6.01 4.56
N THR A 52 -2.70 4.93 4.61
CA THR A 52 -4.05 4.95 5.16
C THR A 52 -4.11 4.69 6.66
N LEU A 53 -2.99 4.32 7.27
CA LEU A 53 -2.89 4.08 8.71
C LEU A 53 -2.90 5.41 9.47
N ASP A 54 -3.55 5.44 10.64
CA ASP A 54 -3.58 6.63 11.48
C ASP A 54 -2.18 7.02 11.96
N ASN A 55 -1.35 6.03 12.28
CA ASN A 55 0.04 6.23 12.67
C ASN A 55 0.95 5.31 11.86
N PRO A 56 1.27 5.68 10.61
CA PRO A 56 2.10 4.82 9.75
C PRO A 56 3.53 4.64 10.28
N ASP A 57 4.05 5.58 11.07
CA ASP A 57 5.38 5.47 11.67
C ASP A 57 5.49 4.30 12.64
N ALA A 58 4.37 3.83 13.17
CA ALA A 58 4.37 2.67 14.06
C ALA A 58 4.63 1.35 13.32
N PHE A 59 4.58 1.37 11.98
CA PHE A 59 4.73 0.19 11.13
C PHE A 59 5.82 0.40 10.09
N PRO A 60 7.10 0.42 10.52
CA PRO A 60 8.22 0.66 9.60
C PRO A 60 8.36 -0.46 8.57
N LEU A 61 8.94 -0.11 7.42
CA LEU A 61 9.23 -1.08 6.38
C LEU A 61 10.21 -2.13 6.87
N GLY A 62 9.92 -3.40 6.56
CA GLY A 62 10.80 -4.51 6.91
C GLY A 62 11.62 -5.00 5.72
N ALA A 63 11.17 -4.74 4.49
CA ALA A 63 11.84 -5.25 3.29
C ALA A 63 11.34 -4.54 2.04
N GLN A 64 12.13 -4.62 0.98
CA GLN A 64 11.70 -4.27 -0.37
C GLN A 64 11.55 -5.58 -1.15
N ILE A 65 10.36 -5.81 -1.68
CA ILE A 65 10.07 -7.03 -2.45
C ILE A 65 9.77 -6.68 -3.91
N GLN A 66 9.78 -7.70 -4.79
CA GLN A 66 9.54 -7.53 -6.23
C GLN A 66 10.53 -6.55 -6.87
N THR A 67 11.76 -6.56 -6.39
CA THR A 67 12.79 -5.63 -6.87
C THR A 67 13.28 -5.94 -8.28
N ALA A 68 12.95 -7.12 -8.81
CA ALA A 68 13.31 -7.48 -10.18
C ALA A 68 12.72 -6.50 -11.21
N ASP A 69 11.53 -5.97 -10.93
CA ASP A 69 10.83 -5.03 -11.82
C ASP A 69 10.89 -3.59 -11.32
N ARG A 70 11.74 -3.32 -10.32
CA ARG A 70 11.87 -1.99 -9.75
C ARG A 70 12.44 -1.02 -10.76
N ILE A 71 11.84 0.19 -10.84
CA ILE A 71 12.39 1.28 -11.64
C ILE A 71 13.78 1.61 -11.07
N GLY A 72 14.81 1.62 -11.95
CA GLY A 72 16.20 1.70 -11.52
C GLY A 72 16.54 2.87 -10.61
N TRP A 73 15.98 4.06 -10.87
CA TRP A 73 16.28 5.25 -10.06
C TRP A 73 15.68 5.19 -8.65
N MET A 74 14.76 4.28 -8.37
CA MET A 74 14.17 4.15 -7.03
C MET A 74 15.18 3.69 -5.97
N ALA A 75 16.26 3.07 -6.38
CA ALA A 75 17.32 2.67 -5.45
C ALA A 75 18.01 3.87 -4.79
N GLY A 76 17.97 5.05 -5.42
CA GLY A 76 18.63 6.25 -4.92
C GLY A 76 17.69 7.31 -4.36
N LEU A 77 16.45 6.94 -4.00
CA LEU A 77 15.46 7.92 -3.51
C LEU A 77 15.97 8.73 -2.31
N ALA A 78 16.69 8.09 -1.40
CA ALA A 78 17.19 8.75 -0.19
C ALA A 78 18.24 9.84 -0.50
N ASP A 79 18.86 9.80 -1.67
CA ASP A 79 19.89 10.75 -2.08
C ASP A 79 19.33 11.96 -2.81
N LEU A 80 18.02 11.98 -3.10
CA LEU A 80 17.39 13.11 -3.75
C LEU A 80 17.17 14.27 -2.78
N PRO A 81 17.16 15.53 -3.29
CA PRO A 81 16.82 16.67 -2.45
C PRO A 81 15.46 16.51 -1.80
N GLU A 82 15.35 16.91 -0.54
CA GLU A 82 14.12 16.81 0.23
C GLU A 82 13.51 18.18 0.45
N PHE A 83 12.21 18.29 0.27
CA PHE A 83 11.45 19.51 0.49
C PHE A 83 10.30 19.19 1.44
N PRO A 84 10.15 19.89 2.59
CA PRO A 84 9.08 19.60 3.55
C PRO A 84 7.69 19.91 2.97
N ARG A 85 7.63 20.77 1.99
CA ARG A 85 6.44 21.10 1.20
C ARG A 85 6.85 21.11 -0.27
N TYR A 86 6.05 21.66 -1.15
CA TYR A 86 6.47 21.89 -2.51
C TYR A 86 7.65 22.87 -2.53
N PRO A 87 8.61 22.72 -3.45
CA PRO A 87 9.70 23.68 -3.57
C PRO A 87 9.15 25.11 -3.66
N GLY A 88 9.68 26.01 -2.83
CA GLY A 88 9.21 27.40 -2.75
C GLY A 88 8.03 27.62 -1.82
N MET A 89 7.53 26.56 -1.16
CA MET A 89 6.38 26.63 -0.25
C MET A 89 6.75 26.22 1.18
N GLU A 90 8.00 26.18 1.51
CA GLU A 90 8.52 25.77 2.83
C GLU A 90 8.06 26.63 3.98
#